data_ddce3de9224ff59c235e44b87eee2574
#
_entry.id   ddce3de9224ff59c235e44b87eee2574
#
_cell.length_a   1.000
_cell.length_b   1.000
_cell.length_c   1.000
_cell.angle_alpha   90.00
_cell.angle_beta   90.00
_cell.angle_gamma   90.00
#
_symmetry.space_group_name_H-M   'P 1'
#
loop_
_entity.id
_entity.type
_entity.pdbx_description
1 polymer ?
#
loop_
_entity_poly.entity_id
_entity_poly.type
_entity_poly.pdbx_seq_one_letter_code
_entity_poly.pdbx_strand_id
1 'polypeptide(L)'
;LVGNGQKAYIYNVATKTFITGKTATVKNIEDADVWTIDGDETRSFTCDNDTKDRLFLEYIYIFPVHQWHAEVSDSRDATDFTIVEGSTKNSYKLTKYKKITLDGSKTAYFSVSGEKYVASTKPSIDNDWYFISADQKDVYTEYTSLFTEAASLLKNEKLNDQESVLGAIKTALQETAKGTFDTSNADINKLKTTIAAAKKAIEDITNGISNTSDNLENAEITSIYSANGTRKVQLTKGINIIKMSNGAVKKILVK
;
A
#
# COMPACT_ATOMS: atom_id res chain seq x y z
N LEU A 1 2.94 6.61 -16.51
CA LEU A 1 2.83 8.06 -16.29
C LEU A 1 1.52 8.56 -16.87
N VAL A 2 0.85 9.43 -16.16
CA VAL A 2 -0.39 10.08 -16.57
C VAL A 2 -0.13 10.99 -17.78
N GLY A 3 -1.04 11.00 -18.76
CA GLY A 3 -0.90 11.76 -20.01
C GLY A 3 -1.10 13.26 -19.84
N ASN A 4 -0.84 14.01 -20.93
CA ASN A 4 -1.08 15.46 -20.98
C ASN A 4 -2.57 15.80 -20.76
N GLY A 5 -2.84 16.80 -19.92
CA GLY A 5 -4.19 17.24 -19.53
C GLY A 5 -4.91 16.29 -18.58
N GLN A 6 -4.28 15.21 -18.15
CA GLN A 6 -4.85 14.27 -17.19
C GLN A 6 -4.63 14.74 -15.75
N LYS A 7 -5.47 14.20 -14.87
CA LYS A 7 -5.48 14.55 -13.45
C LYS A 7 -5.01 13.38 -12.61
N ALA A 8 -4.18 13.67 -11.60
CA ALA A 8 -3.66 12.65 -10.70
C ALA A 8 -3.46 13.18 -9.28
N TYR A 9 -3.43 12.26 -8.32
CA TYR A 9 -2.82 12.45 -7.02
C TYR A 9 -1.34 12.11 -7.10
N ILE A 10 -0.48 12.86 -6.41
CA ILE A 10 0.97 12.68 -6.44
C ILE A 10 1.43 12.19 -5.07
N TYR A 11 1.96 10.97 -5.04
CA TYR A 11 2.36 10.25 -3.83
C TYR A 11 3.87 10.06 -3.75
N ASN A 12 4.48 10.44 -2.62
CA ASN A 12 5.89 10.20 -2.37
C ASN A 12 6.11 8.82 -1.77
N VAL A 13 6.99 8.04 -2.39
CA VAL A 13 7.23 6.63 -2.03
C VAL A 13 7.90 6.49 -0.67
N ALA A 14 8.86 7.35 -0.34
CA ALA A 14 9.64 7.25 0.89
C ALA A 14 8.85 7.70 2.12
N THR A 15 8.21 8.87 2.05
CA THR A 15 7.44 9.44 3.17
C THR A 15 6.05 8.84 3.32
N LYS A 16 5.55 8.15 2.25
CA LYS A 16 4.20 7.60 2.19
C LYS A 16 3.11 8.68 2.36
N THR A 17 3.34 9.82 1.72
CA THR A 17 2.45 10.98 1.79
C THR A 17 2.11 11.50 0.41
N PHE A 18 0.97 12.18 0.31
CA PHE A 18 0.54 12.90 -0.88
C PHE A 18 0.94 14.37 -0.80
N ILE A 19 1.21 15.00 -1.93
CA ILE A 19 1.37 16.45 -1.99
C ILE A 19 0.01 17.14 -2.08
N THR A 20 -0.07 18.31 -1.46
CA THR A 20 -1.22 19.20 -1.52
C THR A 20 -0.83 20.54 -2.10
N GLY A 21 -1.81 21.33 -2.55
CA GLY A 21 -1.62 22.74 -2.94
C GLY A 21 -1.25 23.66 -1.78
N LYS A 22 -1.04 23.12 -0.58
CA LYS A 22 -0.55 23.81 0.60
C LYS A 22 0.89 23.40 0.89
N THR A 23 1.50 24.03 1.85
CA THR A 23 2.91 23.77 2.20
C THR A 23 3.16 22.45 2.92
N ALA A 24 2.14 21.67 3.21
CA ALA A 24 2.23 20.40 3.94
C ALA A 24 1.81 19.20 3.09
N THR A 25 2.42 18.06 3.34
CA THR A 25 1.98 16.76 2.78
C THR A 25 0.93 16.11 3.69
N VAL A 26 0.08 15.24 3.13
CA VAL A 26 -0.96 14.49 3.85
C VAL A 26 -0.79 13.00 3.67
N LYS A 27 -1.31 12.22 4.63
CA LYS A 27 -1.17 10.75 4.60
C LYS A 27 -2.27 10.05 3.81
N ASN A 28 -3.48 10.62 3.85
CA ASN A 28 -4.65 10.00 3.23
C ASN A 28 -4.93 10.65 1.89
N ILE A 29 -5.31 9.86 0.90
CA ILE A 29 -5.70 10.37 -0.42
C ILE A 29 -6.95 11.25 -0.35
N GLU A 30 -7.80 11.04 0.66
CA GLU A 30 -9.02 11.84 0.87
C GLU A 30 -8.72 13.31 1.19
N ASP A 31 -7.58 13.56 1.82
CA ASP A 31 -7.11 14.90 2.20
C ASP A 31 -6.17 15.50 1.15
N ALA A 32 -5.85 14.76 0.08
CA ALA A 32 -4.91 15.15 -0.95
C ALA A 32 -5.60 15.93 -2.07
N ASP A 33 -4.86 16.86 -2.65
CA ASP A 33 -5.34 17.61 -3.81
C ASP A 33 -5.06 16.87 -5.12
N VAL A 34 -5.92 17.15 -6.10
CA VAL A 34 -5.77 16.66 -7.47
C VAL A 34 -4.87 17.65 -8.25
N TRP A 35 -4.00 17.11 -9.07
CA TRP A 35 -3.07 17.85 -9.90
C TRP A 35 -3.34 17.61 -11.38
N THR A 36 -3.47 18.67 -12.15
CA THR A 36 -3.47 18.63 -13.61
C THR A 36 -2.02 18.57 -14.10
N ILE A 37 -1.74 17.65 -15.01
CA ILE A 37 -0.43 17.39 -15.58
C ILE A 37 -0.44 17.84 -17.03
N ASP A 38 0.33 18.87 -17.36
CA ASP A 38 0.40 19.46 -18.68
C ASP A 38 1.77 19.24 -19.33
N GLY A 39 1.79 19.21 -20.65
CA GLY A 39 3.00 19.06 -21.46
C GLY A 39 3.25 17.64 -21.97
N ASP A 40 4.19 17.48 -22.89
CA ASP A 40 4.51 16.19 -23.55
C ASP A 40 5.94 15.72 -23.27
N GLU A 41 6.97 16.46 -23.70
CA GLU A 41 8.38 16.12 -23.43
C GLU A 41 8.78 16.49 -22.00
N THR A 42 8.29 17.61 -21.52
CA THR A 42 8.37 18.05 -20.13
C THR A 42 6.99 18.12 -19.54
N ARG A 43 6.89 18.06 -18.21
CA ARG A 43 5.62 18.10 -17.48
C ARG A 43 5.61 19.23 -16.48
N SER A 44 4.53 19.99 -16.48
CA SER A 44 4.20 20.92 -15.41
C SER A 44 3.01 20.43 -14.61
N PHE A 45 2.90 20.87 -13.37
CA PHE A 45 1.90 20.38 -12.42
C PHE A 45 1.20 21.55 -11.79
N THR A 46 -0.11 21.63 -11.98
CA THR A 46 -0.98 22.67 -11.40
C THR A 46 -2.05 21.99 -10.53
N CYS A 47 -2.15 22.43 -9.29
CA CYS A 47 -3.17 21.97 -8.36
C CYS A 47 -4.56 22.43 -8.80
N ASP A 48 -5.57 21.58 -8.65
CA ASP A 48 -6.96 21.89 -8.96
C ASP A 48 -7.70 22.64 -7.83
N ASN A 49 -6.95 23.19 -6.87
CA ASN A 49 -7.50 24.05 -5.83
C ASN A 49 -7.81 25.48 -6.33
N ASP A 50 -8.42 26.29 -5.48
CA ASP A 50 -8.83 27.66 -5.81
C ASP A 50 -7.65 28.58 -6.14
N THR A 51 -6.48 28.33 -5.52
CA THR A 51 -5.27 29.16 -5.69
C THR A 51 -4.46 28.75 -6.91
N LYS A 52 -4.75 27.56 -7.51
CA LYS A 52 -3.98 27.01 -8.63
C LYS A 52 -2.49 26.93 -8.34
N ASP A 53 -2.17 26.40 -7.16
CA ASP A 53 -0.78 26.19 -6.75
C ASP A 53 -0.02 25.32 -7.76
N ARG A 54 1.27 25.56 -7.90
CA ARG A 54 2.13 24.89 -8.89
C ARG A 54 3.33 24.28 -8.21
N LEU A 55 3.82 23.18 -8.75
CA LEU A 55 5.11 22.63 -8.35
C LEU A 55 6.22 23.50 -8.94
N PHE A 56 7.10 23.97 -8.08
CA PHE A 56 8.23 24.82 -8.42
C PHE A 56 9.55 24.16 -8.01
N LEU A 57 10.49 24.11 -8.94
CA LEU A 57 11.88 23.65 -8.72
C LEU A 57 12.81 24.43 -9.63
N GLU A 58 13.52 25.41 -9.10
CA GLU A 58 14.44 26.22 -9.88
C GLU A 58 15.74 26.51 -9.13
N TYR A 59 16.79 26.80 -9.91
CA TYR A 59 18.05 27.32 -9.37
C TYR A 59 17.96 28.85 -9.31
N ILE A 60 17.79 29.37 -8.12
CA ILE A 60 17.53 30.78 -7.88
C ILE A 60 18.67 31.45 -7.14
N TYR A 61 18.75 32.77 -7.29
CA TYR A 61 19.68 33.61 -6.55
C TYR A 61 18.98 34.17 -5.32
N ILE A 62 19.44 33.74 -4.15
CA ILE A 62 19.05 34.35 -2.87
C ILE A 62 20.33 34.95 -2.31
N PHE A 63 20.43 36.32 -2.41
CA PHE A 63 21.66 37.02 -2.00
C PHE A 63 22.16 36.57 -0.63
N PRO A 64 23.44 36.23 -0.48
CA PRO A 64 24.50 36.18 -1.48
C PRO A 64 24.69 34.83 -2.21
N VAL A 65 23.77 33.89 -2.12
CA VAL A 65 23.94 32.50 -2.53
C VAL A 65 23.03 32.14 -3.70
N HIS A 66 23.57 31.39 -4.66
CA HIS A 66 22.80 30.68 -5.65
C HIS A 66 22.48 29.26 -5.15
N GLN A 67 21.21 28.88 -5.14
CA GLN A 67 20.81 27.55 -4.70
C GLN A 67 19.56 27.04 -5.41
N TRP A 68 19.36 25.72 -5.37
CA TRP A 68 18.09 25.12 -5.75
C TRP A 68 17.03 25.41 -4.70
N HIS A 69 15.83 25.73 -5.18
CA HIS A 69 14.66 25.95 -4.35
C HIS A 69 13.49 25.13 -4.88
N ALA A 70 12.77 24.47 -3.98
CA ALA A 70 11.56 23.69 -4.28
C ALA A 70 10.43 24.14 -3.35
N GLU A 71 9.27 24.39 -3.94
CA GLU A 71 8.06 24.77 -3.19
C GLU A 71 6.79 24.37 -3.96
N VAL A 72 5.66 24.46 -3.29
CA VAL A 72 4.33 24.51 -3.90
C VAL A 72 3.80 25.91 -3.69
N SER A 73 3.42 26.61 -4.76
CA SER A 73 3.13 28.03 -4.71
C SER A 73 2.18 28.49 -5.82
N ASP A 74 1.30 29.42 -5.49
CA ASP A 74 0.44 30.15 -6.44
C ASP A 74 1.15 31.33 -7.10
N SER A 75 2.19 31.84 -6.45
CA SER A 75 2.93 33.04 -6.86
C SER A 75 4.12 32.76 -7.78
N ARG A 76 4.40 31.49 -8.11
CA ARG A 76 5.47 31.06 -9.02
C ARG A 76 4.90 30.46 -10.29
N ASP A 77 5.65 30.58 -11.37
CA ASP A 77 5.36 29.80 -12.57
C ASP A 77 5.64 28.33 -12.34
N ALA A 78 4.85 27.46 -12.96
CA ALA A 78 5.09 26.04 -12.91
C ALA A 78 6.44 25.69 -13.53
N THR A 79 7.19 24.80 -12.88
CA THR A 79 8.42 24.26 -13.46
C THR A 79 8.07 23.23 -14.54
N ASP A 80 8.74 23.33 -15.68
CA ASP A 80 8.77 22.25 -16.67
C ASP A 80 9.77 21.20 -16.24
N PHE A 81 9.26 20.09 -15.70
CA PHE A 81 10.07 18.98 -15.22
C PHE A 81 10.39 17.99 -16.35
N THR A 82 11.63 17.54 -16.41
CA THR A 82 11.95 16.30 -17.09
C THR A 82 11.61 15.13 -16.19
N ILE A 83 10.82 14.18 -16.70
CA ILE A 83 10.39 13.01 -15.96
C ILE A 83 11.33 11.85 -16.31
N VAL A 84 11.94 11.24 -15.30
CA VAL A 84 12.78 10.06 -15.45
C VAL A 84 12.26 8.93 -14.59
N GLU A 85 12.61 7.68 -14.91
CA GLU A 85 12.23 6.53 -14.08
C GLU A 85 12.78 6.64 -12.67
N GLY A 86 11.97 6.27 -11.70
CA GLY A 86 12.34 6.22 -10.30
C GLY A 86 13.18 4.99 -9.93
N SER A 87 13.60 4.94 -8.68
CA SER A 87 14.33 3.80 -8.12
C SER A 87 13.39 2.63 -7.80
N THR A 88 12.13 2.93 -7.58
CA THR A 88 11.06 1.96 -7.30
C THR A 88 10.26 1.70 -8.59
N LYS A 89 9.83 0.46 -8.79
CA LYS A 89 9.04 0.09 -9.98
C LYS A 89 7.83 1.01 -10.14
N ASN A 90 7.60 1.53 -11.38
CA ASN A 90 6.54 2.46 -11.79
C ASN A 90 6.55 3.82 -11.07
N SER A 91 7.59 4.13 -10.29
CA SER A 91 7.80 5.47 -9.78
C SER A 91 8.56 6.33 -10.78
N TYR A 92 8.50 7.63 -10.58
CA TYR A 92 9.14 8.63 -11.43
C TYR A 92 9.83 9.67 -10.55
N LYS A 93 10.88 10.27 -11.11
CA LYS A 93 11.54 11.44 -10.51
C LYS A 93 11.21 12.68 -11.34
N LEU A 94 10.86 13.76 -10.65
CA LEU A 94 10.65 15.08 -11.22
C LEU A 94 11.98 15.84 -11.18
N THR A 95 12.58 16.08 -12.33
CA THR A 95 13.92 16.67 -12.41
C THR A 95 13.93 17.98 -13.16
N LYS A 96 14.84 18.86 -12.78
CA LYS A 96 15.16 20.09 -13.52
C LYS A 96 16.66 20.18 -13.74
N TYR A 97 17.05 20.44 -14.97
CA TYR A 97 18.42 20.69 -15.36
C TYR A 97 18.67 22.17 -15.56
N LYS A 98 19.80 22.66 -15.08
CA LYS A 98 20.25 24.04 -15.29
C LYS A 98 21.72 24.05 -15.75
N LYS A 99 21.96 24.67 -16.90
CA LYS A 99 23.32 24.98 -17.34
C LYS A 99 23.81 26.24 -16.63
N ILE A 100 24.90 26.12 -15.88
CA ILE A 100 25.48 27.22 -15.11
C ILE A 100 26.87 27.50 -15.66
N THR A 101 27.12 28.76 -16.08
CA THR A 101 28.30 29.11 -16.86
C THR A 101 29.61 28.98 -16.06
N LEU A 102 29.58 29.18 -14.76
CA LEU A 102 30.77 29.17 -13.88
C LEU A 102 30.93 27.87 -13.08
N ASP A 103 29.82 27.19 -12.75
CA ASP A 103 29.80 26.02 -11.85
C ASP A 103 29.52 24.70 -12.56
N GLY A 104 29.47 24.72 -13.90
CA GLY A 104 29.03 23.57 -14.68
C GLY A 104 27.52 23.35 -14.63
N SER A 105 27.08 22.27 -15.25
CA SER A 105 25.65 21.92 -15.31
C SER A 105 25.20 21.21 -14.04
N LYS A 106 24.02 21.53 -13.55
CA LYS A 106 23.45 20.90 -12.33
C LYS A 106 22.05 20.38 -12.59
N THR A 107 21.75 19.22 -12.03
CA THR A 107 20.40 18.65 -12.00
C THR A 107 19.91 18.60 -10.56
N ALA A 108 18.65 18.95 -10.37
CA ALA A 108 17.97 18.77 -9.10
C ALA A 108 16.70 17.93 -9.27
N TYR A 109 16.25 17.38 -8.17
CA TYR A 109 15.09 16.51 -8.01
C TYR A 109 14.12 17.18 -7.05
N PHE A 110 12.84 17.24 -7.41
CA PHE A 110 11.79 17.64 -6.49
C PHE A 110 11.60 16.52 -5.46
N SER A 111 11.63 16.86 -4.18
CA SER A 111 11.66 15.88 -3.09
C SER A 111 10.89 16.37 -1.87
N VAL A 112 10.73 15.48 -0.89
CA VAL A 112 10.14 15.79 0.41
C VAL A 112 11.14 15.40 1.51
N SER A 113 11.24 16.24 2.53
CA SER A 113 11.98 15.95 3.76
C SER A 113 11.10 16.31 4.96
N GLY A 114 10.62 15.28 5.67
CA GLY A 114 9.54 15.45 6.64
C GLY A 114 8.25 15.90 5.93
N GLU A 115 7.73 17.06 6.32
CA GLU A 115 6.53 17.67 5.71
C GLU A 115 6.86 18.79 4.71
N LYS A 116 8.15 19.02 4.41
CA LYS A 116 8.58 20.13 3.55
C LYS A 116 9.03 19.67 2.19
N TYR A 117 8.71 20.46 1.17
CA TYR A 117 9.27 20.29 -0.16
C TYR A 117 10.71 20.79 -0.20
N VAL A 118 11.58 20.03 -0.80
CA VAL A 118 13.01 20.32 -0.88
C VAL A 118 13.58 19.98 -2.25
N ALA A 119 14.62 20.69 -2.64
CA ALA A 119 15.41 20.35 -3.82
C ALA A 119 16.58 19.45 -3.43
N SER A 120 16.63 18.24 -3.99
CA SER A 120 17.75 17.32 -3.81
C SER A 120 18.66 17.37 -5.04
N THR A 121 19.97 17.36 -4.84
CA THR A 121 20.96 17.25 -5.92
C THR A 121 21.44 15.83 -6.17
N LYS A 122 20.91 14.87 -5.40
CA LYS A 122 21.24 13.45 -5.54
C LYS A 122 19.96 12.63 -5.73
N PRO A 123 19.94 11.67 -6.66
CA PRO A 123 18.82 10.75 -6.77
C PRO A 123 18.75 9.83 -5.54
N SER A 124 17.55 9.67 -5.00
CA SER A 124 17.26 8.75 -3.89
C SER A 124 15.80 8.29 -3.98
N ILE A 125 15.38 7.40 -3.09
CA ILE A 125 13.97 7.00 -2.98
C ILE A 125 13.07 8.18 -2.52
N ASP A 126 13.64 9.18 -1.85
CA ASP A 126 12.91 10.37 -1.40
C ASP A 126 12.43 11.24 -2.58
N ASN A 127 13.00 11.00 -3.78
CA ASN A 127 12.61 11.66 -5.01
C ASN A 127 11.67 10.80 -5.87
N ASP A 128 11.23 9.64 -5.40
CA ASP A 128 10.36 8.74 -6.14
C ASP A 128 8.89 9.12 -5.90
N TRP A 129 8.15 9.29 -6.98
CA TRP A 129 6.75 9.71 -6.99
C TRP A 129 5.90 8.72 -7.76
N TYR A 130 4.73 8.36 -7.21
CA TYR A 130 3.66 7.69 -7.93
C TYR A 130 2.60 8.70 -8.34
N PHE A 131 2.05 8.49 -9.52
CA PHE A 131 0.92 9.24 -10.03
C PHE A 131 -0.31 8.32 -10.05
N ILE A 132 -1.24 8.58 -9.17
CA ILE A 132 -2.50 7.85 -9.08
C ILE A 132 -3.53 8.66 -9.85
N SER A 133 -4.00 8.14 -10.98
CA SER A 133 -5.02 8.82 -11.78
C SER A 133 -6.25 9.17 -10.94
N ALA A 134 -6.82 10.34 -11.14
CA ALA A 134 -7.92 10.84 -10.30
C ALA A 134 -9.17 9.94 -10.35
N ASP A 135 -9.40 9.27 -11.48
CA ASP A 135 -10.48 8.29 -11.66
C ASP A 135 -10.25 6.96 -10.92
N GLN A 136 -9.06 6.74 -10.40
CA GLN A 136 -8.67 5.55 -9.66
C GLN A 136 -8.61 5.74 -8.14
N LYS A 137 -9.09 6.88 -7.65
CA LYS A 137 -9.10 7.17 -6.21
C LYS A 137 -9.77 6.08 -5.38
N ASP A 138 -10.96 5.65 -5.80
CA ASP A 138 -11.74 4.65 -5.06
C ASP A 138 -11.04 3.29 -5.03
N VAL A 139 -10.41 2.90 -6.14
CA VAL A 139 -9.64 1.65 -6.25
C VAL A 139 -8.43 1.71 -5.31
N TYR A 140 -7.75 2.84 -5.25
CA TYR A 140 -6.64 3.06 -4.34
C TYR A 140 -7.09 3.01 -2.86
N THR A 141 -8.19 3.66 -2.54
CA THR A 141 -8.78 3.67 -1.19
C THR A 141 -9.16 2.24 -0.75
N GLU A 142 -9.79 1.47 -1.63
CA GLU A 142 -10.11 0.06 -1.38
C GLU A 142 -8.84 -0.77 -1.14
N TYR A 143 -7.83 -0.63 -2.00
CA TYR A 143 -6.55 -1.32 -1.85
C TYR A 143 -5.89 -1.04 -0.49
N THR A 144 -5.77 0.23 -0.09
CA THR A 144 -5.13 0.62 1.17
C THR A 144 -5.90 0.14 2.39
N SER A 145 -7.23 0.13 2.33
CA SER A 145 -8.10 -0.44 3.36
C SER A 145 -7.86 -1.93 3.55
N LEU A 146 -7.90 -2.70 2.46
CA LEU A 146 -7.64 -4.14 2.47
C LEU A 146 -6.21 -4.47 2.93
N PHE A 147 -5.22 -3.70 2.49
CA PHE A 147 -3.84 -3.87 2.93
C PHE A 147 -3.69 -3.67 4.44
N THR A 148 -4.33 -2.64 4.99
CA THR A 148 -4.33 -2.34 6.42
C THR A 148 -5.05 -3.44 7.20
N GLU A 149 -6.17 -3.93 6.71
CA GLU A 149 -6.91 -5.03 7.31
C GLU A 149 -6.09 -6.32 7.33
N ALA A 150 -5.48 -6.70 6.21
CA ALA A 150 -4.60 -7.87 6.12
C ALA A 150 -3.41 -7.76 7.08
N ALA A 151 -2.79 -6.57 7.17
CA ALA A 151 -1.69 -6.32 8.11
C ALA A 151 -2.14 -6.42 9.58
N SER A 152 -3.37 -6.03 9.90
CA SER A 152 -3.92 -6.18 11.25
C SER A 152 -4.16 -7.64 11.64
N LEU A 153 -4.56 -8.47 10.68
CA LEU A 153 -4.79 -9.91 10.91
C LEU A 153 -3.50 -10.67 11.29
N LEU A 154 -2.32 -10.19 10.85
CA LEU A 154 -1.04 -10.77 11.30
C LEU A 154 -0.79 -10.63 12.81
N LYS A 155 -1.47 -9.70 13.47
CA LYS A 155 -1.36 -9.44 14.90
C LYS A 155 -2.49 -10.10 15.71
N ASN A 156 -3.36 -10.85 15.05
CA ASN A 156 -4.49 -11.48 15.72
C ASN A 156 -4.03 -12.75 16.45
N GLU A 157 -4.09 -12.76 17.77
CA GLU A 157 -3.62 -13.85 18.61
C GLU A 157 -4.29 -15.20 18.29
N LYS A 158 -5.54 -15.20 17.80
CA LYS A 158 -6.24 -16.43 17.38
C LYS A 158 -5.58 -17.12 16.19
N LEU A 159 -4.77 -16.41 15.42
CA LEU A 159 -4.05 -16.98 14.27
C LEU A 159 -2.64 -17.47 14.60
N ASN A 160 -2.17 -17.35 15.85
CA ASN A 160 -0.78 -17.68 16.21
C ASN A 160 -0.40 -19.14 15.82
N ASP A 161 -1.32 -20.08 15.94
CA ASP A 161 -1.11 -21.49 15.60
C ASP A 161 -1.55 -21.84 14.15
N GLN A 162 -1.88 -20.84 13.34
CA GLN A 162 -2.35 -20.99 11.95
C GLN A 162 -1.26 -20.59 10.94
N GLU A 163 -0.14 -21.29 10.94
CA GLU A 163 1.04 -20.97 10.12
C GLU A 163 0.72 -20.80 8.62
N SER A 164 -0.14 -21.67 8.08
CA SER A 164 -0.57 -21.62 6.68
C SER A 164 -1.32 -20.31 6.36
N VAL A 165 -2.24 -19.89 7.25
CA VAL A 165 -3.02 -18.66 7.10
C VAL A 165 -2.11 -17.44 7.24
N LEU A 166 -1.25 -17.41 8.25
CA LEU A 166 -0.28 -16.34 8.46
C LEU A 166 0.70 -16.24 7.28
N GLY A 167 1.16 -17.36 6.74
CA GLY A 167 2.02 -17.43 5.56
C GLY A 167 1.34 -16.85 4.33
N ALA A 168 0.07 -17.18 4.09
CA ALA A 168 -0.72 -16.61 2.99
C ALA A 168 -0.90 -15.09 3.11
N ILE A 169 -1.19 -14.57 4.33
CA ILE A 169 -1.30 -13.13 4.58
C ILE A 169 0.04 -12.43 4.30
N LYS A 170 1.16 -12.96 4.82
CA LYS A 170 2.49 -12.38 4.58
C LYS A 170 2.82 -12.33 3.10
N THR A 171 2.57 -13.42 2.37
CA THR A 171 2.80 -13.50 0.93
C THR A 171 1.94 -12.50 0.17
N ALA A 172 0.64 -12.42 0.47
CA ALA A 172 -0.25 -11.45 -0.17
C ALA A 172 0.22 -10.01 0.06
N LEU A 173 0.57 -9.64 1.30
CA LEU A 173 1.09 -8.30 1.62
C LEU A 173 2.41 -8.00 0.90
N GLN A 174 3.33 -8.97 0.82
CA GLN A 174 4.62 -8.78 0.14
C GLN A 174 4.46 -8.61 -1.37
N GLU A 175 3.59 -9.38 -2.00
CA GLU A 175 3.38 -9.32 -3.44
C GLU A 175 2.65 -8.04 -3.83
N THR A 176 1.60 -7.67 -3.09
CA THR A 176 0.85 -6.43 -3.37
C THR A 176 1.66 -5.18 -3.03
N ALA A 177 2.54 -5.21 -2.02
CA ALA A 177 3.44 -4.09 -1.71
C ALA A 177 4.53 -3.87 -2.77
N LYS A 178 4.91 -4.91 -3.53
CA LYS A 178 5.81 -4.79 -4.68
C LYS A 178 5.08 -4.25 -5.92
N GLY A 179 3.78 -4.42 -5.96
CA GLY A 179 2.88 -3.82 -6.92
C GLY A 179 2.84 -2.34 -6.62
N THR A 180 3.34 -1.57 -7.47
CA THR A 180 2.98 -0.18 -7.57
C THR A 180 1.55 -0.14 -7.98
N PHE A 181 0.70 0.47 -7.27
CA PHE A 181 -0.66 0.81 -7.64
C PHE A 181 -1.00 0.51 -9.11
N ASP A 182 -0.52 -0.64 -9.56
CA ASP A 182 -1.03 -1.27 -10.74
C ASP A 182 -2.44 -1.65 -10.34
N THR A 183 -3.36 -0.81 -10.71
CA THR A 183 -4.80 -0.87 -10.50
C THR A 183 -5.41 -2.15 -11.06
N SER A 184 -4.61 -3.19 -11.25
CA SER A 184 -5.10 -4.50 -11.58
C SER A 184 -5.95 -4.99 -10.41
N ASN A 185 -7.23 -5.27 -10.68
CA ASN A 185 -8.14 -5.94 -9.76
C ASN A 185 -7.55 -7.24 -9.16
N ALA A 186 -6.42 -7.73 -9.69
CA ALA A 186 -5.73 -8.92 -9.23
C ALA A 186 -5.22 -8.79 -7.78
N ASP A 187 -4.58 -7.67 -7.44
CA ASP A 187 -4.05 -7.45 -6.09
C ASP A 187 -5.16 -7.25 -5.06
N ILE A 188 -6.20 -6.51 -5.43
CA ILE A 188 -7.41 -6.34 -4.60
C ILE A 188 -8.07 -7.69 -4.36
N ASN A 189 -8.27 -8.50 -5.39
CA ASN A 189 -8.90 -9.80 -5.26
C ASN A 189 -8.06 -10.77 -4.41
N LYS A 190 -6.74 -10.71 -4.53
CA LYS A 190 -5.83 -11.51 -3.70
C LYS A 190 -5.94 -11.14 -2.23
N LEU A 191 -5.94 -9.87 -1.89
CA LEU A 191 -6.14 -9.39 -0.52
C LEU A 191 -7.51 -9.80 0.02
N LYS A 192 -8.59 -9.60 -0.74
CA LYS A 192 -9.95 -10.01 -0.36
C LYS A 192 -10.04 -11.51 -0.04
N THR A 193 -9.50 -12.35 -0.92
CA THR A 193 -9.51 -13.81 -0.73
C THR A 193 -8.73 -14.22 0.52
N THR A 194 -7.56 -13.64 0.71
CA THR A 194 -6.70 -13.93 1.87
C THR A 194 -7.34 -13.49 3.19
N ILE A 195 -7.92 -12.29 3.22
CA ILE A 195 -8.67 -11.77 4.37
C ILE A 195 -9.86 -12.64 4.71
N ALA A 196 -10.65 -13.06 3.70
CA ALA A 196 -11.80 -13.93 3.91
C ALA A 196 -11.40 -15.29 4.51
N ALA A 197 -10.30 -15.88 4.04
CA ALA A 197 -9.76 -17.13 4.59
C ALA A 197 -9.31 -16.96 6.06
N ALA A 198 -8.64 -15.84 6.38
CA ALA A 198 -8.20 -15.55 7.74
C ALA A 198 -9.39 -15.31 8.70
N LYS A 199 -10.39 -14.56 8.28
CA LYS A 199 -11.63 -14.34 9.07
C LYS A 199 -12.36 -15.65 9.33
N LYS A 200 -12.44 -16.52 8.31
CA LYS A 200 -13.03 -17.85 8.46
C LYS A 200 -12.25 -18.70 9.47
N ALA A 201 -10.93 -18.71 9.42
CA ALA A 201 -10.12 -19.44 10.39
C ALA A 201 -10.36 -18.93 11.83
N ILE A 202 -10.45 -17.62 12.04
CA ILE A 202 -10.77 -17.00 13.34
C ILE A 202 -12.16 -17.44 13.82
N GLU A 203 -13.14 -17.46 12.93
CA GLU A 203 -14.50 -17.90 13.24
C GLU A 203 -14.52 -19.39 13.63
N ASP A 204 -13.87 -20.23 12.85
CA ASP A 204 -13.77 -21.68 13.12
C ASP A 204 -13.13 -21.94 14.50
N ILE A 205 -12.06 -21.22 14.85
CA ILE A 205 -11.41 -21.29 16.18
C ILE A 205 -12.37 -20.83 17.28
N THR A 206 -13.06 -19.70 17.05
CA THR A 206 -14.00 -19.12 18.04
C THR A 206 -15.16 -20.06 18.31
N ASN A 207 -15.64 -20.74 17.28
CA ASN A 207 -16.73 -21.72 17.40
C ASN A 207 -16.24 -23.09 17.89
N GLY A 208 -14.94 -23.25 18.15
CA GLY A 208 -14.32 -24.50 18.56
C GLY A 208 -14.35 -25.59 17.48
N ILE A 209 -14.38 -25.18 16.20
CA ILE A 209 -14.33 -26.06 15.03
C ILE A 209 -12.90 -26.04 14.52
N SER A 210 -12.08 -27.03 14.91
CA SER A 210 -10.78 -27.22 14.26
C SER A 210 -11.01 -27.88 12.90
N ASN A 211 -10.49 -27.28 11.82
CA ASN A 211 -10.40 -27.97 10.52
C ASN A 211 -9.43 -29.15 10.68
N THR A 212 -9.94 -30.37 10.51
CA THR A 212 -9.23 -31.64 10.72
C THR A 212 -8.37 -32.06 9.53
N SER A 213 -8.00 -31.17 8.62
CA SER A 213 -7.19 -31.56 7.46
C SER A 213 -5.69 -31.71 7.73
N ASP A 214 -5.17 -31.18 8.82
CA ASP A 214 -3.73 -31.23 9.10
C ASP A 214 -3.46 -32.15 10.33
N ASN A 215 -2.90 -33.34 10.07
CA ASN A 215 -2.39 -34.35 11.01
C ASN A 215 -3.31 -35.50 11.44
N LEU A 216 -4.02 -36.10 10.48
CA LEU A 216 -4.62 -37.43 10.70
C LEU A 216 -3.68 -38.60 10.32
N GLU A 217 -2.45 -38.33 9.89
CA GLU A 217 -1.63 -39.40 9.29
C GLU A 217 -1.26 -40.52 10.24
N ASN A 218 -1.39 -40.39 11.58
CA ASN A 218 -0.99 -41.49 12.49
C ASN A 218 -1.76 -41.58 13.81
N ALA A 219 -2.93 -40.96 13.99
CA ALA A 219 -3.68 -41.11 15.24
C ALA A 219 -5.09 -41.65 15.02
N GLU A 220 -5.42 -42.77 15.66
CA GLU A 220 -6.74 -43.40 15.59
C GLU A 220 -7.75 -42.76 16.54
N ILE A 221 -9.03 -42.75 16.14
CA ILE A 221 -10.13 -42.33 17.01
C ILE A 221 -10.39 -43.39 18.06
N THR A 222 -10.17 -43.05 19.31
CA THR A 222 -10.42 -44.00 20.45
C THR A 222 -11.82 -43.87 21.03
N SER A 223 -12.45 -42.70 20.92
CA SER A 223 -13.82 -42.50 21.41
C SER A 223 -14.50 -41.31 20.72
N ILE A 224 -15.80 -41.42 20.57
CA ILE A 224 -16.65 -40.40 19.96
C ILE A 224 -17.74 -40.00 20.97
N TYR A 225 -18.01 -38.71 21.13
CA TYR A 225 -19.06 -38.18 21.99
C TYR A 225 -19.89 -37.17 21.22
N SER A 226 -21.17 -37.08 21.52
CA SER A 226 -22.03 -35.96 21.09
C SER A 226 -21.72 -34.70 21.88
N ALA A 227 -22.25 -33.55 21.43
CA ALA A 227 -22.05 -32.25 22.09
C ALA A 227 -22.48 -32.21 23.57
N ASN A 228 -23.43 -33.08 23.97
CA ASN A 228 -23.89 -33.22 25.35
C ASN A 228 -23.09 -34.27 26.18
N GLY A 229 -21.95 -34.76 25.65
CA GLY A 229 -21.09 -35.70 26.34
C GLY A 229 -21.49 -37.19 26.23
N THR A 230 -22.56 -37.56 25.54
CA THR A 230 -22.97 -38.94 25.35
C THR A 230 -22.04 -39.65 24.40
N ARG A 231 -21.49 -40.80 24.82
CA ARG A 231 -20.59 -41.63 24.00
C ARG A 231 -21.35 -42.22 22.80
N LYS A 232 -20.73 -42.17 21.63
CA LYS A 232 -21.25 -42.69 20.37
C LYS A 232 -20.33 -43.76 19.79
N VAL A 233 -20.89 -44.67 19.00
CA VAL A 233 -20.11 -45.73 18.32
C VAL A 233 -19.63 -45.26 16.93
N GLN A 234 -20.23 -44.17 16.39
CA GLN A 234 -19.87 -43.57 15.10
C GLN A 234 -20.18 -42.09 15.10
N LEU A 235 -19.61 -41.38 14.14
CA LEU A 235 -19.91 -39.98 13.90
C LEU A 235 -21.38 -39.80 13.47
N THR A 236 -22.07 -38.85 14.07
CA THR A 236 -23.46 -38.52 13.75
C THR A 236 -23.59 -37.09 13.25
N LYS A 237 -24.64 -36.79 12.49
CA LYS A 237 -24.93 -35.44 12.02
C LYS A 237 -24.92 -34.43 13.19
N GLY A 238 -24.26 -33.30 12.99
CA GLY A 238 -24.05 -32.28 14.02
C GLY A 238 -22.65 -32.35 14.64
N ILE A 239 -22.49 -31.79 15.82
CA ILE A 239 -21.20 -31.66 16.51
C ILE A 239 -20.87 -33.00 17.20
N ASN A 240 -19.68 -33.53 16.89
CA ASN A 240 -19.08 -34.69 17.55
C ASN A 240 -17.77 -34.29 18.23
N ILE A 241 -17.51 -34.80 19.42
CA ILE A 241 -16.25 -34.64 20.14
C ILE A 241 -15.53 -35.98 20.04
N ILE A 242 -14.34 -36.00 19.43
CA ILE A 242 -13.54 -37.20 19.29
C ILE A 242 -12.30 -37.14 20.18
N LYS A 243 -11.95 -38.30 20.79
CA LYS A 243 -10.70 -38.47 21.50
C LYS A 243 -9.80 -39.36 20.63
N MET A 244 -8.56 -38.95 20.44
CA MET A 244 -7.56 -39.60 19.61
C MET A 244 -6.62 -40.47 20.45
N SER A 245 -5.92 -41.44 19.81
CA SER A 245 -4.96 -42.31 20.47
C SER A 245 -3.76 -41.57 21.08
N ASN A 246 -3.41 -40.40 20.55
CA ASN A 246 -2.37 -39.50 21.07
C ASN A 246 -2.84 -38.61 22.23
N GLY A 247 -4.06 -38.84 22.76
CA GLY A 247 -4.65 -38.03 23.84
C GLY A 247 -5.33 -36.73 23.40
N ALA A 248 -5.21 -36.34 22.14
CA ALA A 248 -5.86 -35.12 21.63
C ALA A 248 -7.39 -35.28 21.62
N VAL A 249 -8.09 -34.19 21.90
CA VAL A 249 -9.55 -34.12 21.80
C VAL A 249 -9.89 -33.12 20.70
N LYS A 250 -10.74 -33.54 19.75
CA LYS A 250 -11.15 -32.72 18.62
C LYS A 250 -12.68 -32.61 18.53
N LYS A 251 -13.17 -31.49 18.08
CA LYS A 251 -14.58 -31.23 17.81
C LYS A 251 -14.81 -31.22 16.30
N ILE A 252 -15.68 -32.10 15.82
CA ILE A 252 -15.97 -32.28 14.38
C ILE A 252 -17.43 -31.98 14.13
N LEU A 253 -17.71 -31.17 13.08
CA LEU A 253 -19.06 -30.97 12.56
C LEU A 253 -19.29 -31.90 11.36
N VAL A 254 -20.23 -32.84 11.50
CA VAL A 254 -20.71 -33.67 10.41
C VAL A 254 -21.98 -33.07 9.83
N LYS A 255 -21.92 -32.71 8.55
CA LYS A 255 -23.04 -32.09 7.80
C LYS A 255 -24.09 -33.11 7.37
#